data_0b273dabebeb8212a03177ae65e64db2
#
_entry.id   0b273dabebeb8212a03177ae65e64db2
#
_cell.length_a   1.000
_cell.length_b   1.000
_cell.length_c   1.000
_cell.angle_alpha   90.00
_cell.angle_beta   90.00
_cell.angle_gamma   90.00
#
_symmetry.space_group_name_H-M   'P 1'
#
loop_
_entity.id
_entity.type
_entity.pdbx_description
1 polymer ?
#
loop_
_entity_poly.entity_id
_entity_poly.type
_entity_poly.pdbx_seq_one_letter_code
_entity_poly.pdbx_strand_id
1 'polypeptide(L)'
;MKTLLTGECHIDNIFHLIDPTSFVEIDFEAEVVKALSCLLPEYTCGVFAGAFVLEGERRSADLALIHKSLSHWFVVEVELAGHSLEHHVLPQVRCFRFGDPENSCVTSLCRGFPVLKREDAEALLRYVPRFVAVVANLHDPQWITTLGAVDAQLLTVSVYRDHQGRSAHQVEGRLNVRAKSLGFARFSAIDNSLRLPKGCGLPVGNLQVVDQFGNLGYWTSRSSDDTLWLTKDRGPALITHESYVQVIRNFEGRISLRLSGS
;
A
#
# COMPACT_ATOMS: atom_id res chain seq x y z
N MET A 1 20.48 -5.17 -26.89
CA MET A 1 21.07 -5.37 -25.58
C MET A 1 21.10 -4.02 -24.86
N LYS A 2 20.56 -3.92 -23.66
CA LYS A 2 20.65 -2.69 -22.83
C LYS A 2 21.85 -2.84 -21.89
N THR A 3 22.65 -1.79 -21.78
CA THR A 3 23.88 -1.77 -20.97
C THR A 3 23.86 -0.53 -20.07
N LEU A 4 24.15 -0.73 -18.81
CA LEU A 4 24.31 0.34 -17.83
C LEU A 4 25.82 0.51 -17.55
N LEU A 5 26.30 1.75 -17.62
CA LEU A 5 27.67 2.11 -17.27
C LEU A 5 27.63 2.92 -15.97
N THR A 6 28.51 2.60 -15.01
CA THR A 6 28.65 3.35 -13.77
C THR A 6 30.06 3.92 -13.66
N GLY A 7 30.17 5.25 -13.48
CA GLY A 7 31.44 5.92 -13.26
C GLY A 7 32.39 5.93 -14.46
N GLU A 8 33.70 5.87 -14.19
CA GLU A 8 34.74 5.80 -15.24
C GLU A 8 34.63 4.49 -16.02
N CYS A 9 34.90 4.56 -17.34
CA CYS A 9 34.78 3.42 -18.25
C CYS A 9 35.84 2.33 -18.01
N HIS A 10 35.70 1.61 -16.94
CA HIS A 10 36.42 0.35 -16.69
C HIS A 10 35.51 -0.84 -17.02
N ILE A 11 36.09 -1.94 -17.47
CA ILE A 11 35.34 -3.17 -17.81
C ILE A 11 34.53 -3.68 -16.60
N ASP A 12 35.02 -3.41 -15.39
CA ASP A 12 34.37 -3.77 -14.12
C ASP A 12 33.08 -2.97 -13.83
N ASN A 13 32.81 -1.92 -14.60
CA ASN A 13 31.65 -1.04 -14.47
C ASN A 13 30.62 -1.26 -15.59
N ILE A 14 30.75 -2.35 -16.35
CA ILE A 14 29.82 -2.69 -17.43
C ILE A 14 28.82 -3.71 -16.91
N PHE A 15 27.54 -3.32 -16.90
CA PHE A 15 26.42 -4.15 -16.51
C PHE A 15 25.56 -4.48 -17.71
N HIS A 16 25.22 -5.73 -17.89
CA HIS A 16 24.36 -6.22 -18.97
C HIS A 16 22.98 -6.53 -18.43
N LEU A 17 21.94 -6.12 -19.18
CA LEU A 17 20.57 -6.47 -18.84
C LEU A 17 20.41 -7.99 -18.87
N ILE A 18 19.89 -8.53 -17.79
CA ILE A 18 19.47 -9.92 -17.71
C ILE A 18 18.14 -10.06 -18.48
N ASP A 19 18.02 -11.14 -19.24
CA ASP A 19 16.78 -11.44 -19.96
C ASP A 19 15.64 -11.65 -18.93
N PRO A 20 14.57 -10.84 -18.99
CA PRO A 20 13.43 -10.98 -18.08
C PRO A 20 12.83 -12.40 -18.06
N THR A 21 12.88 -13.12 -19.20
CA THR A 21 12.31 -14.46 -19.31
C THR A 21 13.15 -15.55 -18.66
N SER A 22 14.40 -15.23 -18.27
CA SER A 22 15.31 -16.17 -17.62
C SER A 22 15.14 -16.26 -16.11
N PHE A 23 14.36 -15.36 -15.51
CA PHE A 23 14.15 -15.38 -14.06
C PHE A 23 13.20 -16.50 -13.63
N VAL A 24 13.52 -17.11 -12.49
CA VAL A 24 12.57 -17.77 -11.62
C VAL A 24 12.03 -16.76 -10.63
N GLU A 25 10.79 -16.91 -10.23
CA GLU A 25 10.07 -15.92 -9.39
C GLU A 25 10.81 -15.59 -8.09
N ILE A 26 11.25 -16.60 -7.35
CA ILE A 26 11.97 -16.41 -6.07
C ILE A 26 13.29 -15.62 -6.23
N ASP A 27 13.98 -15.79 -7.36
CA ASP A 27 15.22 -15.04 -7.62
C ASP A 27 14.91 -13.59 -7.97
N PHE A 28 13.81 -13.35 -8.68
CA PHE A 28 13.37 -12.00 -9.01
C PHE A 28 12.83 -11.28 -7.77
N GLU A 29 12.07 -11.95 -6.89
CA GLU A 29 11.66 -11.39 -5.59
C GLU A 29 12.85 -10.91 -4.77
N ALA A 30 13.93 -11.70 -4.72
CA ALA A 30 15.14 -11.31 -4.00
C ALA A 30 15.80 -10.05 -4.61
N GLU A 31 15.80 -9.90 -5.93
CA GLU A 31 16.32 -8.69 -6.59
C GLU A 31 15.38 -7.48 -6.35
N VAL A 32 14.05 -7.70 -6.32
CA VAL A 32 13.05 -6.66 -5.99
C VAL A 32 13.27 -6.14 -4.58
N VAL A 33 13.46 -7.02 -3.58
CA VAL A 33 13.74 -6.60 -2.20
C VAL A 33 14.98 -5.71 -2.13
N LYS A 34 16.07 -6.07 -2.83
CA LYS A 34 17.30 -5.25 -2.89
C LYS A 34 17.02 -3.90 -3.52
N ALA A 35 16.37 -3.88 -4.69
CA ALA A 35 16.07 -2.67 -5.43
C ALA A 35 15.20 -1.69 -4.61
N LEU A 36 14.09 -2.19 -4.03
CA LEU A 36 13.16 -1.36 -3.27
C LEU A 36 13.77 -0.88 -1.94
N SER A 37 14.58 -1.69 -1.26
CA SER A 37 15.27 -1.28 -0.04
C SER A 37 16.27 -0.14 -0.27
N CYS A 38 16.92 -0.12 -1.44
CA CYS A 38 17.82 0.98 -1.82
C CYS A 38 17.05 2.23 -2.28
N LEU A 39 15.98 2.04 -3.08
CA LEU A 39 15.22 3.13 -3.67
C LEU A 39 14.35 3.88 -2.66
N LEU A 40 13.81 3.16 -1.67
CA LEU A 40 12.81 3.64 -0.73
C LEU A 40 13.32 3.50 0.72
N PRO A 41 14.33 4.30 1.11
CA PRO A 41 14.96 4.19 2.43
C PRO A 41 14.03 4.51 3.60
N GLU A 42 12.89 5.17 3.34
CA GLU A 42 11.85 5.44 4.34
C GLU A 42 10.94 4.24 4.61
N TYR A 43 11.07 3.17 3.81
CA TYR A 43 10.33 1.92 4.02
C TYR A 43 11.27 0.80 4.50
N THR A 44 10.66 -0.19 5.12
CA THR A 44 11.25 -1.52 5.29
C THR A 44 10.58 -2.46 4.30
N CYS A 45 11.36 -3.11 3.44
CA CYS A 45 10.91 -4.12 2.48
C CYS A 45 11.23 -5.51 3.02
N GLY A 46 10.28 -6.43 2.92
CA GLY A 46 10.49 -7.81 3.38
C GLY A 46 9.45 -8.79 2.84
N VAL A 47 9.76 -10.07 2.97
CA VAL A 47 8.86 -11.16 2.57
C VAL A 47 7.60 -11.13 3.43
N PHE A 48 6.45 -11.20 2.77
CA PHE A 48 5.14 -11.21 3.40
C PHE A 48 4.23 -12.26 2.78
N ALA A 49 4.38 -13.50 3.18
CA ALA A 49 3.49 -14.59 2.76
C ALA A 49 2.14 -14.54 3.52
N GLY A 50 1.54 -13.35 3.57
CA GLY A 50 0.25 -13.12 4.24
C GLY A 50 -0.92 -13.33 3.29
N ALA A 51 -1.94 -14.07 3.74
CA ALA A 51 -3.10 -14.37 2.92
C ALA A 51 -4.28 -13.43 3.18
N PHE A 52 -4.97 -13.09 2.10
CA PHE A 52 -6.20 -12.32 2.09
C PHE A 52 -7.33 -13.15 1.48
N VAL A 53 -8.55 -12.89 1.92
CA VAL A 53 -9.75 -13.58 1.43
C VAL A 53 -10.75 -12.56 0.90
N LEU A 54 -11.20 -12.75 -0.35
CA LEU A 54 -12.25 -11.97 -0.98
C LEU A 54 -13.25 -12.91 -1.62
N GLU A 55 -14.53 -12.84 -1.23
CA GLU A 55 -15.62 -13.65 -1.80
C GLU A 55 -15.34 -15.16 -1.80
N GLY A 56 -14.59 -15.63 -0.80
CA GLY A 56 -14.19 -17.03 -0.66
C GLY A 56 -12.91 -17.42 -1.43
N GLU A 57 -12.39 -16.56 -2.28
CA GLU A 57 -11.07 -16.73 -2.89
C GLU A 57 -9.97 -16.30 -1.92
N ARG A 58 -8.92 -17.12 -1.83
CA ARG A 58 -7.74 -16.90 -0.99
C ARG A 58 -6.51 -16.65 -1.86
N ARG A 59 -5.79 -15.56 -1.58
CA ARG A 59 -4.53 -15.21 -2.26
C ARG A 59 -3.47 -14.84 -1.23
N SER A 60 -2.22 -15.24 -1.46
CA SER A 60 -1.06 -14.87 -0.66
C SER A 60 -0.22 -13.86 -1.40
N ALA A 61 0.25 -12.83 -0.69
CA ALA A 61 1.16 -11.83 -1.24
C ALA A 61 2.62 -12.27 -1.07
N ASP A 62 3.52 -11.72 -1.88
CA ASP A 62 4.95 -12.03 -1.86
C ASP A 62 5.70 -11.16 -0.86
N LEU A 63 5.54 -9.84 -0.96
CA LEU A 63 6.29 -8.88 -0.17
C LEU A 63 5.38 -7.85 0.50
N ALA A 64 5.93 -7.14 1.47
CA ALA A 64 5.35 -5.90 1.98
C ALA A 64 6.41 -4.78 2.03
N LEU A 65 5.94 -3.55 1.83
CA LEU A 65 6.67 -2.32 2.09
C LEU A 65 5.99 -1.59 3.23
N ILE A 66 6.63 -1.50 4.37
CA ILE A 66 6.08 -0.84 5.56
C ILE A 66 6.83 0.47 5.77
N HIS A 67 6.11 1.59 5.74
CA HIS A 67 6.72 2.88 6.06
C HIS A 67 7.21 2.89 7.52
N LYS A 68 8.43 3.36 7.77
CA LYS A 68 9.08 3.31 9.09
C LYS A 68 8.29 4.02 10.20
N SER A 69 7.46 5.00 9.85
CA SER A 69 6.54 5.66 10.80
C SER A 69 5.20 4.92 10.98
N LEU A 70 5.01 3.77 10.37
CA LEU A 70 3.77 2.99 10.39
C LEU A 70 2.54 3.77 9.90
N SER A 71 2.73 4.82 9.10
CA SER A 71 1.63 5.68 8.62
C SER A 71 0.85 5.07 7.46
N HIS A 72 1.46 4.15 6.72
CA HIS A 72 0.89 3.41 5.60
C HIS A 72 1.82 2.26 5.20
N TRP A 73 1.31 1.34 4.40
CA TRP A 73 2.07 0.22 3.89
C TRP A 73 1.53 -0.27 2.56
N PHE A 74 2.34 -1.02 1.82
CA PHE A 74 1.97 -1.66 0.57
C PHE A 74 2.05 -3.17 0.71
N VAL A 75 1.02 -3.85 0.22
CA VAL A 75 1.10 -5.25 -0.18
C VAL A 75 1.69 -5.27 -1.58
N VAL A 76 2.73 -6.04 -1.78
CA VAL A 76 3.47 -6.08 -3.05
C VAL A 76 3.37 -7.46 -3.65
N GLU A 77 2.94 -7.52 -4.90
CA GLU A 77 2.97 -8.70 -5.75
C GLU A 77 4.12 -8.59 -6.73
N VAL A 78 4.88 -9.67 -6.88
CA VAL A 78 6.05 -9.72 -7.76
C VAL A 78 5.72 -10.61 -8.95
N GLU A 79 5.84 -10.06 -10.16
CA GLU A 79 5.34 -10.71 -11.36
C GLU A 79 6.39 -10.85 -12.46
N LEU A 80 6.39 -12.00 -13.11
CA LEU A 80 7.25 -12.25 -14.26
C LEU A 80 6.53 -11.88 -15.57
N ALA A 81 7.32 -11.56 -16.58
CA ALA A 81 6.86 -11.14 -17.93
C ALA A 81 5.90 -12.12 -18.62
N GLY A 82 5.91 -13.40 -18.21
CA GLY A 82 5.04 -14.43 -18.78
C GLY A 82 3.66 -14.56 -18.12
N HIS A 83 3.41 -13.85 -17.03
CA HIS A 83 2.16 -13.97 -16.30
C HIS A 83 1.04 -13.15 -16.94
N SER A 84 -0.18 -13.73 -16.95
CA SER A 84 -1.36 -13.06 -17.49
C SER A 84 -1.88 -12.00 -16.53
N LEU A 85 -1.96 -10.75 -16.99
CA LEU A 85 -2.55 -9.67 -16.20
C LEU A 85 -3.98 -10.00 -15.76
N GLU A 86 -4.83 -10.46 -16.68
CA GLU A 86 -6.26 -10.64 -16.43
C GLU A 86 -6.58 -11.89 -15.59
N HIS A 87 -5.87 -12.98 -15.85
CA HIS A 87 -6.19 -14.29 -15.25
C HIS A 87 -5.36 -14.60 -14.00
N HIS A 88 -4.23 -13.91 -13.82
CA HIS A 88 -3.33 -14.14 -12.69
C HIS A 88 -3.24 -12.91 -11.79
N VAL A 89 -2.75 -11.80 -12.30
CA VAL A 89 -2.40 -10.62 -11.49
C VAL A 89 -3.63 -9.88 -10.94
N LEU A 90 -4.64 -9.60 -11.78
CA LEU A 90 -5.81 -8.83 -11.34
C LEU A 90 -6.63 -9.51 -10.23
N PRO A 91 -6.87 -10.83 -10.23
CA PRO A 91 -7.54 -11.50 -9.12
C PRO A 91 -6.77 -11.36 -7.80
N GLN A 92 -5.43 -11.47 -7.82
CA GLN A 92 -4.59 -11.28 -6.64
C GLN A 92 -4.66 -9.85 -6.13
N VAL A 93 -4.45 -8.87 -7.01
CA VAL A 93 -4.52 -7.44 -6.69
C VAL A 93 -5.87 -7.06 -6.07
N ARG A 94 -6.98 -7.55 -6.63
CA ARG A 94 -8.34 -7.33 -6.06
C ARG A 94 -8.44 -7.92 -4.66
N CYS A 95 -7.95 -9.13 -4.46
CA CYS A 95 -7.96 -9.78 -3.16
C CYS A 95 -7.12 -8.98 -2.14
N PHE A 96 -5.93 -8.52 -2.51
CA PHE A 96 -5.09 -7.71 -1.62
C PHE A 96 -5.68 -6.32 -1.35
N ARG A 97 -6.41 -5.75 -2.31
CA ARG A 97 -7.00 -4.41 -2.16
C ARG A 97 -8.27 -4.43 -1.32
N PHE A 98 -9.14 -5.39 -1.56
CA PHE A 98 -10.50 -5.40 -1.02
C PHE A 98 -10.77 -6.55 -0.05
N GLY A 99 -9.95 -7.60 -0.05
CA GLY A 99 -10.11 -8.76 0.82
C GLY A 99 -9.70 -8.50 2.27
N ASP A 100 -10.20 -9.34 3.15
CA ASP A 100 -9.87 -9.33 4.57
C ASP A 100 -8.57 -10.11 4.82
N PRO A 101 -7.66 -9.60 5.65
CA PRO A 101 -6.45 -10.33 6.02
C PRO A 101 -6.78 -11.49 6.95
N GLU A 102 -6.21 -12.67 6.68
CA GLU A 102 -6.29 -13.79 7.60
C GLU A 102 -5.44 -13.56 8.87
N ASN A 103 -5.74 -14.31 9.92
CA ASN A 103 -4.97 -14.27 11.17
C ASN A 103 -3.48 -14.63 10.97
N SER A 104 -3.17 -15.41 9.95
CA SER A 104 -1.81 -15.75 9.53
C SER A 104 -0.97 -14.54 9.13
N CYS A 105 -1.59 -13.44 8.68
CA CYS A 105 -0.92 -12.20 8.28
C CYS A 105 -0.09 -11.59 9.41
N VAL A 106 -0.60 -11.58 10.66
CA VAL A 106 0.16 -11.07 11.82
C VAL A 106 1.48 -11.83 11.99
N THR A 107 1.40 -13.15 11.97
CA THR A 107 2.58 -14.03 12.11
C THR A 107 3.56 -13.84 10.95
N SER A 108 3.04 -13.68 9.73
CA SER A 108 3.85 -13.44 8.54
C SER A 108 4.58 -12.09 8.60
N LEU A 109 3.90 -11.01 9.02
CA LEU A 109 4.51 -9.70 9.24
C LEU A 109 5.62 -9.76 10.28
N CYS A 110 5.36 -10.36 11.45
CA CYS A 110 6.38 -10.47 12.50
C CYS A 110 7.60 -11.31 12.06
N ARG A 111 7.40 -12.29 11.17
CA ARG A 111 8.50 -13.10 10.61
C ARG A 111 9.31 -12.33 9.58
N GLY A 112 8.65 -11.65 8.65
CA GLY A 112 9.31 -10.87 7.59
C GLY A 112 9.93 -9.57 8.08
N PHE A 113 9.46 -9.05 9.21
CA PHE A 113 9.89 -7.77 9.80
C PHE A 113 10.23 -7.95 11.29
N PRO A 114 11.41 -8.47 11.64
CA PRO A 114 11.77 -8.82 13.03
C PRO A 114 11.72 -7.66 14.02
N VAL A 115 11.81 -6.42 13.54
CA VAL A 115 11.71 -5.21 14.37
C VAL A 115 10.26 -4.79 14.66
N LEU A 116 9.29 -5.36 13.94
CA LEU A 116 7.87 -5.06 14.09
C LEU A 116 7.31 -5.86 15.27
N LYS A 117 6.73 -5.17 16.24
CA LYS A 117 6.03 -5.82 17.34
C LYS A 117 4.69 -6.40 16.88
N ARG A 118 4.18 -7.38 17.61
CA ARG A 118 2.90 -8.01 17.30
C ARG A 118 1.74 -7.01 17.29
N GLU A 119 1.73 -6.09 18.26
CA GLU A 119 0.72 -5.05 18.37
C GLU A 119 0.76 -4.11 17.16
N ASP A 120 1.97 -3.78 16.67
CA ASP A 120 2.14 -2.94 15.47
C ASP A 120 1.68 -3.68 14.21
N ALA A 121 1.94 -4.99 14.10
CA ALA A 121 1.47 -5.82 13.00
C ALA A 121 -0.07 -5.92 12.99
N GLU A 122 -0.69 -6.10 14.14
CA GLU A 122 -2.16 -6.09 14.29
C GLU A 122 -2.74 -4.72 13.92
N ALA A 123 -2.09 -3.63 14.35
CA ALA A 123 -2.49 -2.27 13.99
C ALA A 123 -2.35 -1.99 12.50
N LEU A 124 -1.26 -2.44 11.86
CA LEU A 124 -1.06 -2.33 10.41
C LEU A 124 -2.21 -2.98 9.63
N LEU A 125 -2.59 -4.18 10.00
CA LEU A 125 -3.64 -4.92 9.29
C LEU A 125 -5.03 -4.31 9.48
N ARG A 126 -5.32 -3.76 10.67
CA ARG A 126 -6.66 -3.27 11.03
C ARG A 126 -6.88 -1.79 10.75
N TYR A 127 -5.83 -0.97 10.93
CA TYR A 127 -6.01 0.48 11.09
C TYR A 127 -5.16 1.32 10.15
N VAL A 128 -4.05 0.78 9.65
CA VAL A 128 -3.13 1.54 8.81
C VAL A 128 -3.52 1.41 7.33
N PRO A 129 -3.55 2.51 6.55
CA PRO A 129 -3.87 2.46 5.12
C PRO A 129 -3.00 1.46 4.38
N ARG A 130 -3.66 0.50 3.72
CA ARG A 130 -3.06 -0.51 2.88
C ARG A 130 -3.23 -0.12 1.42
N PHE A 131 -2.13 -0.13 0.69
CA PHE A 131 -2.07 0.04 -0.75
C PHE A 131 -1.61 -1.26 -1.40
N VAL A 132 -1.78 -1.37 -2.72
CA VAL A 132 -1.26 -2.50 -3.49
C VAL A 132 -0.30 -1.98 -4.55
N ALA A 133 0.83 -2.65 -4.66
CA ALA A 133 1.78 -2.45 -5.74
C ALA A 133 2.05 -3.79 -6.43
N VAL A 134 2.24 -3.73 -7.74
CA VAL A 134 2.74 -4.83 -8.53
C VAL A 134 4.14 -4.44 -8.99
N VAL A 135 5.09 -5.35 -8.86
CA VAL A 135 6.45 -5.17 -9.34
C VAL A 135 6.71 -6.20 -10.43
N ALA A 136 6.83 -5.74 -11.68
CA ALA A 136 7.07 -6.61 -12.82
C ALA A 136 8.50 -6.48 -13.35
N ASN A 137 9.01 -7.52 -13.98
CA ASN A 137 10.33 -7.49 -14.63
C ASN A 137 10.29 -7.02 -16.09
N LEU A 138 9.10 -6.71 -16.60
CA LEU A 138 8.90 -6.16 -17.95
C LEU A 138 7.90 -5.01 -17.89
N HIS A 139 8.25 -3.91 -18.58
CA HIS A 139 7.38 -2.75 -18.72
C HIS A 139 6.28 -3.01 -19.75
N ASP A 140 5.03 -2.92 -19.33
CA ASP A 140 3.84 -2.98 -20.19
C ASP A 140 2.90 -1.81 -19.88
N PRO A 141 2.72 -0.85 -20.79
CA PRO A 141 1.83 0.30 -20.60
C PRO A 141 0.37 -0.09 -20.33
N GLN A 142 -0.09 -1.23 -20.84
CA GLN A 142 -1.45 -1.71 -20.62
C GLN A 142 -1.66 -2.03 -19.13
N TRP A 143 -0.65 -2.59 -18.47
CA TRP A 143 -0.71 -2.89 -17.03
C TRP A 143 -0.93 -1.64 -16.19
N ILE A 144 -0.29 -0.52 -16.56
CA ILE A 144 -0.44 0.76 -15.83
C ILE A 144 -1.91 1.18 -15.78
N THR A 145 -2.58 1.16 -16.93
CA THR A 145 -3.99 1.57 -17.03
C THR A 145 -4.91 0.61 -16.28
N THR A 146 -4.71 -0.67 -16.48
CA THR A 146 -5.58 -1.71 -15.91
C THR A 146 -5.42 -1.82 -14.40
N LEU A 147 -4.20 -1.80 -13.88
CA LEU A 147 -3.92 -1.79 -12.44
C LEU A 147 -4.40 -0.49 -11.77
N GLY A 148 -4.24 0.64 -12.47
CA GLY A 148 -4.76 1.93 -11.99
C GLY A 148 -6.28 1.94 -11.79
N ALA A 149 -7.04 1.21 -12.61
CA ALA A 149 -8.49 1.08 -12.49
C ALA A 149 -8.93 0.34 -11.20
N VAL A 150 -8.08 -0.50 -10.64
CA VAL A 150 -8.30 -1.22 -9.36
C VAL A 150 -7.51 -0.61 -8.20
N ASP A 151 -7.02 0.62 -8.36
CA ASP A 151 -6.24 1.36 -7.37
C ASP A 151 -4.95 0.64 -6.93
N ALA A 152 -4.31 -0.07 -7.87
CA ALA A 152 -2.98 -0.65 -7.71
C ALA A 152 -1.95 0.12 -8.53
N GLN A 153 -0.68 0.01 -8.14
CA GLN A 153 0.43 0.76 -8.74
C GLN A 153 1.42 -0.21 -9.34
N LEU A 154 1.97 0.14 -10.51
CA LEU A 154 2.99 -0.65 -11.17
C LEU A 154 4.36 -0.02 -10.97
N LEU A 155 5.32 -0.85 -10.57
CA LEU A 155 6.75 -0.61 -10.71
C LEU A 155 7.31 -1.65 -11.69
N THR A 156 8.30 -1.25 -12.46
CA THR A 156 9.06 -2.18 -13.29
C THR A 156 10.50 -2.20 -12.81
N VAL A 157 11.03 -3.39 -12.54
CA VAL A 157 12.42 -3.59 -12.12
C VAL A 157 13.18 -4.34 -13.21
N SER A 158 14.14 -3.68 -13.84
CA SER A 158 15.09 -4.32 -14.76
C SER A 158 16.38 -4.61 -14.01
N VAL A 159 16.85 -5.85 -14.07
CA VAL A 159 18.06 -6.30 -13.38
C VAL A 159 19.22 -6.36 -14.37
N TYR A 160 20.31 -5.72 -14.01
CA TYR A 160 21.56 -5.76 -14.76
C TYR A 160 22.61 -6.49 -13.92
N ARG A 161 23.52 -7.20 -14.58
CA ARG A 161 24.58 -7.92 -13.89
C ARG A 161 25.93 -7.72 -14.60
N ASP A 162 26.97 -7.52 -13.81
CA ASP A 162 28.34 -7.49 -14.33
C ASP A 162 28.96 -8.89 -14.41
N HIS A 163 30.20 -8.95 -14.91
CA HIS A 163 30.95 -10.20 -15.02
C HIS A 163 31.35 -10.81 -13.65
N GLN A 164 31.28 -10.05 -12.57
CA GLN A 164 31.52 -10.50 -11.20
C GLN A 164 30.25 -10.96 -10.47
N GLY A 165 29.08 -10.88 -11.16
CA GLY A 165 27.78 -11.24 -10.60
C GLY A 165 27.14 -10.15 -9.72
N ARG A 166 27.72 -8.94 -9.66
CA ARG A 166 27.10 -7.80 -8.95
C ARG A 166 25.89 -7.32 -9.72
N SER A 167 24.79 -7.06 -9.00
CA SER A 167 23.55 -6.57 -9.59
C SER A 167 23.47 -5.05 -9.56
N ALA A 168 22.91 -4.46 -10.61
CA ALA A 168 22.41 -3.10 -10.64
C ALA A 168 20.93 -3.13 -11.08
N HIS A 169 20.14 -2.19 -10.60
CA HIS A 169 18.70 -2.17 -10.84
C HIS A 169 18.29 -0.86 -11.51
N GLN A 170 17.43 -0.96 -12.52
CA GLN A 170 16.67 0.17 -13.03
C GLN A 170 15.23 0.00 -12.58
N VAL A 171 14.67 1.00 -11.90
CA VAL A 171 13.29 0.99 -11.42
C VAL A 171 12.53 2.08 -12.17
N GLU A 172 11.41 1.70 -12.80
CA GLU A 172 10.48 2.61 -13.46
C GLU A 172 9.15 2.61 -12.72
N GLY A 173 8.48 3.77 -12.68
CA GLY A 173 7.25 3.97 -11.94
C GLY A 173 7.46 4.71 -10.62
N ARG A 174 6.37 4.92 -9.89
CA ARG A 174 6.37 5.60 -8.60
C ARG A 174 5.33 4.98 -7.68
N LEU A 175 5.68 4.78 -6.43
CA LEU A 175 4.71 4.53 -5.37
C LEU A 175 4.17 5.88 -4.85
N ASN A 176 2.88 6.08 -5.03
CA ASN A 176 2.20 7.28 -4.54
C ASN A 176 1.31 6.90 -3.38
N VAL A 177 1.53 7.53 -2.25
CA VAL A 177 0.60 7.45 -1.13
C VAL A 177 -0.61 8.31 -1.44
N ARG A 178 -1.63 7.69 -2.03
CA ARG A 178 -2.86 8.38 -2.46
C ARG A 178 -3.81 8.70 -1.32
N ALA A 179 -3.48 8.24 -0.10
CA ALA A 179 -4.27 8.52 1.08
C ALA A 179 -3.35 8.66 2.31
N LYS A 180 -3.69 9.60 3.19
CA LYS A 180 -3.01 9.82 4.46
C LYS A 180 -4.01 9.58 5.59
N SER A 181 -3.66 8.71 6.55
CA SER A 181 -4.42 8.63 7.78
C SER A 181 -4.28 9.94 8.54
N LEU A 182 -5.40 10.56 8.87
CA LEU A 182 -5.45 11.76 9.71
C LEU A 182 -5.59 11.41 11.18
N GLY A 183 -5.87 10.16 11.49
CA GLY A 183 -6.00 9.63 12.84
C GLY A 183 -7.20 8.71 13.00
N PHE A 184 -7.33 8.21 14.22
CA PHE A 184 -8.47 7.43 14.68
C PHE A 184 -9.33 8.27 15.59
N ALA A 185 -10.63 8.15 15.43
CA ALA A 185 -11.60 8.86 16.23
C ALA A 185 -12.69 7.88 16.72
N ARG A 186 -13.18 8.11 17.94
CA ARG A 186 -14.39 7.44 18.41
C ARG A 186 -15.59 8.22 17.92
N PHE A 187 -16.49 7.55 17.23
CA PHE A 187 -17.77 8.14 16.85
C PHE A 187 -18.70 8.18 18.07
N SER A 188 -19.25 9.37 18.34
CA SER A 188 -20.30 9.55 19.33
C SER A 188 -21.64 9.58 18.62
N ALA A 189 -22.46 8.57 18.86
CA ALA A 189 -23.82 8.50 18.30
C ALA A 189 -24.75 9.59 18.89
N ILE A 190 -24.46 10.07 20.10
CA ILE A 190 -25.23 11.13 20.76
C ILE A 190 -25.05 12.46 20.04
N ASP A 191 -23.81 12.84 19.78
CA ASP A 191 -23.45 14.11 19.15
C ASP A 191 -23.32 14.00 17.62
N ASN A 192 -23.46 12.78 17.08
CA ASN A 192 -23.24 12.48 15.68
C ASN A 192 -21.90 12.99 15.14
N SER A 193 -20.86 12.82 15.93
CA SER A 193 -19.55 13.45 15.71
C SER A 193 -18.37 12.51 15.96
N LEU A 194 -17.24 12.89 15.36
CA LEU A 194 -15.90 12.31 15.59
C LEU A 194 -15.02 13.36 16.27
N ARG A 195 -14.17 12.91 17.20
CA ARG A 195 -13.18 13.77 17.87
C ARG A 195 -11.79 13.38 17.41
N LEU A 196 -11.06 14.34 16.84
CA LEU A 196 -9.70 14.18 16.34
C LEU A 196 -8.76 15.17 17.02
N PRO A 197 -7.44 14.88 17.11
CA PRO A 197 -6.46 15.87 17.53
C PRO A 197 -6.46 17.07 16.57
N LYS A 198 -6.34 18.30 17.08
CA LYS A 198 -6.31 19.53 16.28
C LYS A 198 -5.23 19.51 15.19
N GLY A 199 -4.09 18.89 15.46
CA GLY A 199 -2.97 18.76 14.52
C GLY A 199 -3.14 17.67 13.44
N CYS A 200 -4.29 17.00 13.33
CA CYS A 200 -4.51 15.91 12.37
C CYS A 200 -4.44 16.35 10.89
N GLY A 201 -4.52 17.66 10.62
CA GLY A 201 -4.46 18.23 9.26
C GLY A 201 -5.79 18.22 8.50
N LEU A 202 -6.91 17.97 9.18
CA LEU A 202 -8.24 18.15 8.60
C LEU A 202 -8.55 19.65 8.50
N PRO A 203 -9.04 20.16 7.36
CA PRO A 203 -9.44 21.56 7.23
C PRO A 203 -10.68 21.85 8.08
N VAL A 204 -10.80 23.07 8.58
CA VAL A 204 -12.00 23.56 9.29
C VAL A 204 -13.03 24.04 8.27
N GLY A 205 -14.30 23.69 8.45
CA GLY A 205 -15.41 24.07 7.58
C GLY A 205 -16.24 22.90 7.08
N ASN A 206 -16.98 23.12 6.02
CA ASN A 206 -17.85 22.10 5.43
C ASN A 206 -17.03 21.13 4.58
N LEU A 207 -17.23 19.84 4.80
CA LEU A 207 -16.51 18.76 4.16
C LEU A 207 -17.46 17.75 3.54
N GLN A 208 -17.06 17.22 2.40
CA GLN A 208 -17.66 16.01 1.84
C GLN A 208 -16.85 14.80 2.33
N VAL A 209 -17.53 13.85 2.93
CA VAL A 209 -16.92 12.66 3.52
C VAL A 209 -17.57 11.43 2.91
N VAL A 210 -16.75 10.50 2.47
CA VAL A 210 -17.17 9.23 1.88
C VAL A 210 -16.98 8.11 2.90
N ASP A 211 -17.99 7.24 3.06
CA ASP A 211 -17.85 6.06 3.91
C ASP A 211 -17.11 4.91 3.20
N GLN A 212 -16.89 3.83 3.94
CA GLN A 212 -16.25 2.62 3.39
C GLN A 212 -17.05 1.92 2.28
N PHE A 213 -18.32 2.25 2.13
CA PHE A 213 -19.21 1.71 1.09
C PHE A 213 -19.36 2.64 -0.11
N GLY A 214 -18.67 3.80 -0.10
CA GLY A 214 -18.72 4.80 -1.16
C GLY A 214 -19.87 5.81 -1.04
N ASN A 215 -20.67 5.79 0.04
CA ASN A 215 -21.74 6.74 0.24
C ASN A 215 -21.21 8.12 0.65
N LEU A 216 -21.75 9.17 0.06
CA LEU A 216 -21.36 10.54 0.33
C LEU A 216 -22.19 11.14 1.46
N GLY A 217 -21.52 11.70 2.46
CA GLY A 217 -22.09 12.49 3.53
C GLY A 217 -21.53 13.91 3.57
N TYR A 218 -22.30 14.83 4.16
CA TYR A 218 -21.86 16.20 4.42
C TYR A 218 -21.59 16.37 5.91
N TRP A 219 -20.44 16.93 6.22
CA TRP A 219 -19.94 17.06 7.59
C TRP A 219 -19.36 18.46 7.80
N THR A 220 -19.45 18.94 9.02
CA THR A 220 -18.81 20.20 9.42
C THR A 220 -17.68 19.91 10.40
N SER A 221 -16.49 20.41 10.10
CA SER A 221 -15.37 20.38 11.03
C SER A 221 -15.24 21.69 11.78
N ARG A 222 -15.05 21.62 13.08
CA ARG A 222 -14.83 22.78 13.99
C ARG A 222 -13.68 22.49 14.91
N SER A 223 -12.83 23.49 15.14
CA SER A 223 -11.72 23.40 16.09
C SER A 223 -12.10 24.07 17.41
N SER A 224 -11.85 23.39 18.52
CA SER A 224 -11.99 23.93 19.87
C SER A 224 -10.83 23.41 20.71
N ASP A 225 -10.11 24.29 21.36
CA ASP A 225 -8.92 23.98 22.17
C ASP A 225 -7.95 23.05 21.40
N ASP A 226 -7.66 21.86 21.93
CA ASP A 226 -6.79 20.85 21.31
C ASP A 226 -7.53 19.83 20.47
N THR A 227 -8.84 20.00 20.29
CA THR A 227 -9.71 19.02 19.62
C THR A 227 -10.30 19.60 18.34
N LEU A 228 -10.34 18.79 17.32
CA LEU A 228 -11.10 19.01 16.09
C LEU A 228 -12.31 18.10 16.09
N TRP A 229 -13.47 18.69 15.99
CA TRP A 229 -14.75 18.01 15.91
C TRP A 229 -15.18 17.88 14.45
N LEU A 230 -15.56 16.71 14.04
CA LEU A 230 -16.14 16.45 12.73
C LEU A 230 -17.58 15.95 12.95
N THR A 231 -18.55 16.83 12.75
CA THR A 231 -19.97 16.58 13.00
C THR A 231 -20.68 16.32 11.68
N LYS A 232 -21.50 15.30 11.64
CA LYS A 232 -22.28 14.94 10.46
C LYS A 232 -23.53 15.82 10.37
N ASP A 233 -23.70 16.49 9.23
CA ASP A 233 -24.85 17.35 8.94
C ASP A 233 -25.95 16.62 8.16
N ARG A 234 -25.56 15.93 7.06
CA ARG A 234 -26.50 15.24 6.16
C ARG A 234 -25.90 13.97 5.55
N GLY A 235 -26.77 13.10 5.07
CA GLY A 235 -26.40 11.86 4.38
C GLY A 235 -26.76 10.60 5.17
N PRO A 236 -26.54 9.41 4.61
CA PRO A 236 -26.86 8.16 5.27
C PRO A 236 -26.13 8.03 6.62
N ALA A 237 -26.70 7.25 7.52
CA ALA A 237 -26.07 6.95 8.79
C ALA A 237 -24.88 5.98 8.53
N LEU A 238 -23.71 6.55 8.33
CA LEU A 238 -22.46 5.80 8.07
C LEU A 238 -22.08 4.93 9.26
N ILE A 239 -22.47 5.38 10.47
CA ILE A 239 -22.15 4.75 11.73
C ILE A 239 -23.37 4.91 12.62
N THR A 240 -23.94 3.82 13.07
CA THR A 240 -25.19 3.82 13.84
C THR A 240 -24.97 3.63 15.36
N HIS A 241 -23.75 3.30 15.77
CA HIS A 241 -23.39 3.05 17.16
C HIS A 241 -21.95 3.53 17.44
N GLU A 242 -21.57 3.62 18.67
CA GLU A 242 -20.23 3.98 19.08
C GLU A 242 -19.19 3.02 18.47
N SER A 243 -18.34 3.54 17.61
CA SER A 243 -17.32 2.76 16.90
C SER A 243 -16.05 3.59 16.75
N TYR A 244 -14.91 2.91 16.68
CA TYR A 244 -13.68 3.55 16.25
C TYR A 244 -13.66 3.66 14.74
N VAL A 245 -13.26 4.83 14.27
CA VAL A 245 -13.24 5.18 12.85
C VAL A 245 -11.88 5.75 12.49
N GLN A 246 -11.31 5.23 11.44
CA GLN A 246 -10.13 5.83 10.81
C GLN A 246 -10.59 6.93 9.85
N VAL A 247 -10.02 8.12 10.01
CA VAL A 247 -10.24 9.24 9.09
C VAL A 247 -9.05 9.32 8.13
N ILE A 248 -9.33 9.26 6.85
CA ILE A 248 -8.35 9.18 5.77
C ILE A 248 -8.59 10.34 4.81
N ARG A 249 -7.52 11.02 4.39
CA ARG A 249 -7.55 12.00 3.29
C ARG A 249 -6.78 11.44 2.10
N ASN A 250 -7.44 11.35 0.93
CA ASN A 250 -6.78 10.97 -0.31
C ASN A 250 -5.98 12.14 -0.91
N PHE A 251 -5.25 11.89 -2.00
CA PHE A 251 -4.43 12.91 -2.67
C PHE A 251 -5.25 14.04 -3.31
N GLU A 252 -6.54 13.80 -3.61
CA GLU A 252 -7.48 14.81 -4.10
C GLU A 252 -8.07 15.68 -2.97
N GLY A 253 -7.66 15.43 -1.72
CA GLY A 253 -8.18 16.13 -0.55
C GLY A 253 -9.51 15.58 -0.03
N ARG A 254 -10.09 14.54 -0.66
CA ARG A 254 -11.34 13.92 -0.18
C ARG A 254 -11.10 13.19 1.13
N ILE A 255 -12.06 13.33 2.02
CA ILE A 255 -12.05 12.65 3.32
C ILE A 255 -12.88 11.37 3.21
N SER A 256 -12.36 10.28 3.72
CA SER A 256 -13.09 9.02 3.87
C SER A 256 -13.01 8.50 5.30
N LEU A 257 -14.06 7.78 5.69
CA LEU A 257 -14.17 7.12 6.99
C LEU A 257 -14.16 5.60 6.79
N ARG A 258 -13.34 4.92 7.58
CA ARG A 258 -13.34 3.46 7.69
C ARG A 258 -13.67 3.06 9.12
N LEU A 259 -14.63 2.17 9.29
CA LEU A 259 -14.82 1.50 10.56
C LEU A 259 -13.56 0.67 10.86
N SER A 260 -12.97 0.87 12.01
CA SER A 260 -12.01 -0.07 12.55
C SER A 260 -12.83 -1.28 13.00
N GLY A 261 -12.64 -2.43 12.34
CA GLY A 261 -13.41 -3.62 12.59
C GLY A 261 -13.53 -3.96 14.08
N SER A 262 -14.72 -4.34 14.45
CA SER A 262 -15.04 -4.97 15.73
C SER A 262 -14.31 -6.29 15.87
#